data_bbab09ae6c5a27e3c64262f8fdf6ed47
#
_entry.id   bbab09ae6c5a27e3c64262f8fdf6ed47
#
_cell.length_a   1.000
_cell.length_b   1.000
_cell.length_c   1.000
_cell.angle_alpha   90.00
_cell.angle_beta   90.00
_cell.angle_gamma   90.00
#
_symmetry.space_group_name_H-M   'P 1'
#
loop_
_entity.id
_entity.type
_entity.pdbx_description
1 polymer ?
#
loop_
_entity_poly.entity_id
_entity_poly.type
_entity_poly.pdbx_seq_one_letter_code
_entity_poly.pdbx_strand_id
1 'polypeptide(L)'
;TALNTLSLHDALPIYKTNFWKKPTTKVKPLIMAWNLPDGRRWDKPTEQVAADYGFQSVMCPYNRLYLDWMQVTPGEADVNEVYRGGWGDGSVNSVATVYNYDPLANLGSRSQYALGVQGNMWTETTNNNAELEYQLLPRLQALSEIAWLPAAKKDWTSFLLRLQNHSSIFDALKLTYAKHYFFPA
;
A
#
# COMPACT_ATOMS: atom_id res chain seq x y z
N THR A 1 1.13 26.13 -4.14
CA THR A 1 1.62 25.82 -2.78
C THR A 1 2.28 24.45 -2.87
N ALA A 2 3.63 24.42 -2.84
CA ALA A 2 4.37 23.16 -2.86
C ALA A 2 4.14 22.45 -1.53
N LEU A 3 3.51 21.29 -1.57
CA LEU A 3 3.49 20.35 -0.46
C LEU A 3 4.91 19.77 -0.35
N ASN A 4 5.64 20.13 0.69
CA ASN A 4 6.91 19.49 0.99
C ASN A 4 6.63 18.07 1.51
N THR A 5 6.64 17.11 0.61
CA THR A 5 6.57 15.70 0.96
C THR A 5 7.96 15.26 1.40
N LEU A 6 8.13 14.92 2.65
CA LEU A 6 9.35 14.30 3.16
C LEU A 6 9.18 12.78 3.08
N SER A 7 10.06 12.12 2.32
CA SER A 7 10.18 10.68 2.42
C SER A 7 10.85 10.31 3.75
N LEU A 8 10.57 9.14 4.27
CA LEU A 8 11.14 8.71 5.55
C LEU A 8 12.64 8.45 5.50
N HIS A 9 13.24 8.30 4.32
CA HIS A 9 14.69 8.33 4.15
C HIS A 9 15.27 9.67 4.60
N ASP A 10 14.55 10.75 4.31
CA ASP A 10 14.91 12.10 4.75
C ASP A 10 14.51 12.36 6.21
N ALA A 11 13.49 11.63 6.71
CA ALA A 11 13.00 11.76 8.08
C ALA A 11 13.83 10.97 9.13
N LEU A 12 14.67 10.01 8.72
CA LEU A 12 15.55 9.27 9.64
C LEU A 12 16.50 10.18 10.45
N PRO A 13 17.19 11.16 9.86
CA PRO A 13 17.92 12.17 10.61
C PRO A 13 17.00 13.06 11.45
N ILE A 14 15.79 13.32 10.96
CA ILE A 14 14.82 14.22 11.55
C ILE A 14 14.24 13.63 12.85
N TYR A 15 13.94 12.33 12.87
CA TYR A 15 13.49 11.64 14.08
C TYR A 15 14.52 11.70 15.23
N LYS A 16 15.81 11.61 14.88
CA LYS A 16 16.93 11.72 15.85
C LYS A 16 17.26 13.15 16.25
N THR A 17 16.90 14.15 15.44
CA THR A 17 17.38 15.55 15.57
C THR A 17 16.40 16.50 16.26
N ASN A 18 15.35 16.04 16.92
CA ASN A 18 14.32 16.92 17.53
C ASN A 18 13.49 17.76 16.51
N PHE A 19 13.58 17.48 15.21
CA PHE A 19 12.75 18.16 14.19
C PHE A 19 11.26 18.08 14.55
N TRP A 20 10.81 16.93 15.02
CA TRP A 20 9.45 16.72 15.51
C TRP A 20 9.08 17.63 16.68
N LYS A 21 10.05 18.04 17.49
CA LYS A 21 9.80 18.85 18.70
C LYS A 21 9.60 20.34 18.44
N LYS A 22 10.06 20.83 17.29
CA LYS A 22 9.94 22.25 16.92
C LYS A 22 9.80 22.42 15.41
N PRO A 23 8.59 22.22 14.84
CA PRO A 23 8.38 22.63 13.46
C PRO A 23 8.59 24.13 13.38
N THR A 24 9.71 24.55 12.81
CA THR A 24 10.08 25.96 12.60
C THR A 24 9.31 26.60 11.45
N THR A 25 8.56 25.79 10.71
CA THR A 25 7.82 26.22 9.52
C THR A 25 6.33 26.38 9.85
N LYS A 26 5.70 27.42 9.28
CA LYS A 26 4.24 27.59 9.31
C LYS A 26 3.51 26.48 8.54
N VAL A 27 4.22 25.72 7.70
CA VAL A 27 3.69 24.62 6.90
C VAL A 27 4.08 23.31 7.57
N LYS A 28 3.09 22.54 8.00
CA LYS A 28 3.32 21.21 8.55
C LYS A 28 3.69 20.23 7.45
N PRO A 29 4.71 19.36 7.64
CA PRO A 29 5.04 18.33 6.68
C PRO A 29 3.89 17.31 6.57
N LEU A 30 3.75 16.72 5.39
CA LEU A 30 2.96 15.52 5.17
C LEU A 30 3.89 14.31 5.27
N ILE A 31 3.51 13.32 6.06
CA ILE A 31 4.32 12.14 6.32
C ILE A 31 3.85 10.97 5.46
N MET A 32 4.78 10.38 4.71
CA MET A 32 4.56 9.11 4.02
C MET A 32 4.90 7.97 4.97
N ALA A 33 3.88 7.27 5.48
CA ALA A 33 4.05 6.24 6.49
C ALA A 33 4.24 4.86 5.82
N TRP A 34 5.47 4.57 5.39
CA TRP A 34 5.80 3.33 4.67
C TRP A 34 6.53 2.29 5.55
N ASN A 35 7.13 2.72 6.65
CA ASN A 35 7.85 1.84 7.57
C ASN A 35 6.94 1.16 8.59
N LEU A 36 7.39 0.00 9.03
CA LEU A 36 6.81 -0.72 10.16
C LEU A 36 7.75 -0.64 11.37
N PRO A 37 7.22 -0.77 12.60
CA PRO A 37 8.05 -0.97 13.77
C PRO A 37 8.88 -2.24 13.59
N ASP A 38 10.21 -2.13 13.67
CA ASP A 38 11.14 -3.26 13.56
C ASP A 38 11.86 -3.57 14.90
N GLY A 39 11.50 -2.84 15.96
CA GLY A 39 12.10 -2.96 17.29
C GLY A 39 13.57 -2.50 17.39
N ARG A 40 14.19 -2.16 16.27
CA ARG A 40 15.58 -1.71 16.18
C ARG A 40 15.70 -0.22 15.90
N ARG A 41 14.89 0.25 14.96
CA ARG A 41 14.90 1.66 14.47
C ARG A 41 13.62 2.39 14.84
N TRP A 42 12.53 1.64 14.98
CA TRP A 42 11.19 2.16 15.14
C TRP A 42 10.46 1.40 16.24
N ASP A 43 10.15 2.07 17.34
CA ASP A 43 9.40 1.50 18.46
C ASP A 43 7.89 1.60 18.24
N LYS A 44 7.47 2.52 17.35
CA LYS A 44 6.07 2.82 17.05
C LYS A 44 5.85 2.94 15.55
N PRO A 45 4.63 2.64 15.07
CA PRO A 45 4.22 2.97 13.71
C PRO A 45 4.45 4.45 13.37
N THR A 46 4.90 4.73 12.15
CA THR A 46 5.24 6.09 11.71
C THR A 46 4.06 7.03 11.82
N GLU A 47 2.85 6.57 11.48
CA GLU A 47 1.61 7.35 11.56
C GLU A 47 1.26 7.71 13.00
N GLN A 48 1.57 6.87 13.98
CA GLN A 48 1.38 7.20 15.39
C GLN A 48 2.32 8.33 15.80
N VAL A 49 3.59 8.22 15.43
CA VAL A 49 4.59 9.25 15.73
C VAL A 49 4.18 10.56 15.07
N ALA A 50 3.78 10.54 13.80
CA ALA A 50 3.30 11.74 13.11
C ALA A 50 2.11 12.38 13.84
N ALA A 51 1.13 11.58 14.23
CA ALA A 51 -0.05 12.05 14.96
C ALA A 51 0.29 12.61 16.35
N ASP A 52 1.27 12.03 17.06
CA ASP A 52 1.75 12.55 18.36
C ASP A 52 2.30 13.98 18.22
N TYR A 53 2.84 14.34 17.06
CA TYR A 53 3.34 15.67 16.74
C TYR A 53 2.36 16.55 15.96
N GLY A 54 1.14 16.06 15.72
CA GLY A 54 0.09 16.78 15.01
C GLY A 54 0.33 16.91 13.50
N PHE A 55 1.04 15.94 12.90
CA PHE A 55 1.25 15.87 11.46
C PHE A 55 0.29 14.87 10.82
N GLN A 56 -0.12 15.18 9.60
CA GLN A 56 -0.92 14.28 8.79
C GLN A 56 -0.06 13.25 8.07
N SER A 57 -0.64 12.08 7.81
CA SER A 57 0.05 10.97 7.14
C SER A 57 -0.77 10.41 5.98
N VAL A 58 -0.06 9.93 4.96
CA VAL A 58 -0.57 8.99 3.95
C VAL A 58 0.03 7.63 4.28
N MET A 59 -0.83 6.63 4.46
CA MET A 59 -0.42 5.28 4.79
C MET A 59 -0.01 4.52 3.52
N CYS A 60 1.23 4.06 3.49
CA CYS A 60 1.80 3.29 2.39
C CYS A 60 2.79 2.21 2.88
N PRO A 61 2.41 1.39 3.90
CA PRO A 61 3.33 0.41 4.48
C PRO A 61 3.79 -0.60 3.45
N TYR A 62 5.11 -0.83 3.40
CA TYR A 62 5.74 -1.62 2.34
C TYR A 62 5.20 -3.05 2.26
N ASN A 63 4.91 -3.67 3.40
CA ASN A 63 4.41 -5.04 3.48
C ASN A 63 2.90 -5.19 3.20
N ARG A 64 2.23 -4.12 2.79
CA ARG A 64 0.79 -4.10 2.49
C ARG A 64 0.47 -3.41 1.17
N LEU A 65 1.12 -2.27 0.92
CA LEU A 65 0.76 -1.37 -0.17
C LEU A 65 1.87 -1.14 -1.19
N TYR A 66 2.99 -1.93 -1.13
CA TYR A 66 3.97 -1.97 -2.21
C TYR A 66 3.51 -3.00 -3.25
N LEU A 67 3.13 -2.50 -4.41
CA LEU A 67 2.56 -3.29 -5.50
C LEU A 67 3.62 -3.82 -6.48
N ASP A 68 4.88 -3.57 -6.22
CA ASP A 68 6.03 -4.21 -6.84
C ASP A 68 6.37 -5.59 -6.25
N TRP A 69 5.73 -5.97 -5.14
CA TRP A 69 5.87 -7.30 -4.55
C TRP A 69 5.05 -8.35 -5.32
N MET A 70 5.45 -9.62 -5.21
CA MET A 70 4.71 -10.73 -5.84
C MET A 70 3.26 -10.76 -5.37
N GLN A 71 2.34 -11.09 -6.28
CA GLN A 71 0.92 -11.24 -5.96
C GLN A 71 0.58 -12.62 -5.40
N VAL A 72 1.43 -13.60 -5.69
CA VAL A 72 1.21 -15.01 -5.39
C VAL A 72 2.55 -15.71 -5.18
N THR A 73 2.56 -16.76 -4.38
CA THR A 73 3.74 -17.60 -4.18
C THR A 73 4.09 -18.32 -5.49
N PRO A 74 5.36 -18.39 -5.88
CA PRO A 74 5.76 -19.18 -7.04
C PRO A 74 5.25 -20.62 -6.97
N GLY A 75 4.54 -21.04 -8.00
CA GLY A 75 3.93 -22.37 -8.09
C GLY A 75 2.43 -22.43 -7.74
N GLU A 76 1.85 -21.36 -7.19
CA GLU A 76 0.41 -21.26 -6.94
C GLU A 76 -0.36 -20.59 -8.10
N ALA A 77 0.36 -19.90 -8.98
CA ALA A 77 -0.22 -19.34 -10.20
C ALA A 77 0.04 -20.25 -11.40
N ASP A 78 -0.80 -20.11 -12.43
CA ASP A 78 -0.53 -20.73 -13.74
C ASP A 78 0.89 -20.33 -14.19
N VAL A 79 1.62 -21.32 -14.73
CA VAL A 79 2.98 -21.13 -15.27
C VAL A 79 3.07 -20.03 -16.34
N ASN A 80 1.95 -19.64 -16.91
CA ASN A 80 1.83 -18.54 -17.86
C ASN A 80 1.66 -17.16 -17.19
N GLU A 81 1.44 -17.10 -15.89
CA GLU A 81 1.51 -15.86 -15.11
C GLU A 81 2.97 -15.58 -14.70
N VAL A 82 3.79 -15.26 -15.69
CA VAL A 82 5.28 -15.30 -15.60
C VAL A 82 5.85 -14.08 -14.89
N TYR A 83 5.05 -13.22 -14.30
CA TYR A 83 5.60 -12.04 -13.68
C TYR A 83 6.03 -12.26 -12.23
N ARG A 84 7.32 -12.16 -12.01
CA ARG A 84 7.97 -12.18 -10.72
C ARG A 84 8.39 -10.74 -10.35
N GLY A 85 7.45 -9.96 -9.86
CA GLY A 85 7.82 -8.76 -9.11
C GLY A 85 8.27 -9.16 -7.72
N GLY A 86 9.06 -8.34 -7.10
CA GLY A 86 9.33 -8.49 -5.69
C GLY A 86 10.80 -8.39 -5.32
N TRP A 87 11.01 -7.75 -4.23
CA TRP A 87 12.26 -7.71 -3.52
C TRP A 87 12.50 -9.06 -2.85
N GLY A 88 13.50 -9.70 -3.23
CA GLY A 88 14.39 -10.77 -2.80
C GLY A 88 14.08 -11.69 -1.62
N ASP A 89 13.08 -11.51 -0.82
CA ASP A 89 12.77 -12.38 0.33
C ASP A 89 11.58 -13.34 0.08
N GLY A 90 11.00 -13.30 -1.13
CA GLY A 90 9.86 -14.13 -1.47
C GLY A 90 8.52 -13.66 -0.88
N SER A 91 8.48 -12.46 -0.33
CA SER A 91 7.26 -11.91 0.27
C SER A 91 6.16 -11.67 -0.76
N VAL A 92 4.96 -12.07 -0.39
CA VAL A 92 3.75 -11.94 -1.21
C VAL A 92 2.86 -10.84 -0.66
N ASN A 93 2.42 -9.97 -1.55
CA ASN A 93 1.44 -8.93 -1.26
C ASN A 93 0.19 -9.15 -2.12
N SER A 94 -0.62 -10.11 -1.71
CA SER A 94 -1.83 -10.53 -2.44
C SER A 94 -2.94 -9.49 -2.38
N VAL A 95 -3.98 -9.67 -3.18
CA VAL A 95 -5.24 -8.88 -3.08
C VAL A 95 -5.81 -8.93 -1.66
N ALA A 96 -5.80 -10.11 -1.02
CA ALA A 96 -6.26 -10.26 0.36
C ALA A 96 -5.38 -9.50 1.35
N THR A 97 -4.07 -9.47 1.14
CA THR A 97 -3.14 -8.71 1.97
C THR A 97 -3.43 -7.20 1.91
N VAL A 98 -3.69 -6.67 0.72
CA VAL A 98 -4.08 -5.26 0.54
C VAL A 98 -5.46 -5.01 1.17
N TYR A 99 -6.45 -5.84 0.85
CA TYR A 99 -7.83 -5.69 1.35
C TYR A 99 -7.93 -5.73 2.87
N ASN A 100 -7.16 -6.59 3.52
CA ASN A 100 -7.21 -6.75 4.98
C ASN A 100 -6.46 -5.64 5.73
N TYR A 101 -5.74 -4.78 5.04
CA TYR A 101 -5.10 -3.64 5.69
C TYR A 101 -6.15 -2.64 6.19
N ASP A 102 -6.01 -2.22 7.44
CA ASP A 102 -6.80 -1.13 8.03
C ASP A 102 -5.87 0.08 8.26
N PRO A 103 -6.03 1.14 7.46
CA PRO A 103 -5.16 2.32 7.55
C PRO A 103 -5.35 3.11 8.85
N LEU A 104 -6.40 2.87 9.60
CA LEU A 104 -6.70 3.58 10.85
C LEU A 104 -6.37 2.77 12.11
N ALA A 105 -6.02 1.50 11.99
CA ALA A 105 -5.82 0.57 13.11
C ALA A 105 -4.89 1.11 14.20
N ASN A 106 -3.82 1.81 13.79
CA ASN A 106 -2.82 2.33 14.71
C ASN A 106 -3.12 3.73 15.24
N LEU A 107 -4.14 4.40 14.75
CA LEU A 107 -4.44 5.81 15.10
C LEU A 107 -5.49 5.96 16.19
N GLY A 108 -6.41 5.01 16.33
CA GLY A 108 -7.49 5.09 17.32
C GLY A 108 -8.30 6.37 17.18
N SER A 109 -8.44 7.14 18.26
CA SER A 109 -9.15 8.42 18.27
C SER A 109 -8.49 9.54 17.45
N ARG A 110 -7.32 9.30 16.86
CA ARG A 110 -6.54 10.29 16.09
C ARG A 110 -6.66 10.10 14.58
N SER A 111 -7.72 9.46 14.11
CA SER A 111 -7.97 9.18 12.69
C SER A 111 -7.97 10.43 11.80
N GLN A 112 -8.22 11.64 12.37
CA GLN A 112 -8.13 12.91 11.66
C GLN A 112 -6.73 13.22 11.11
N TYR A 113 -5.68 12.52 11.57
CA TYR A 113 -4.33 12.65 11.02
C TYR A 113 -4.06 11.73 9.83
N ALA A 114 -4.97 10.82 9.51
CA ALA A 114 -4.94 10.04 8.29
C ALA A 114 -5.53 10.82 7.11
N LEU A 115 -4.75 11.06 6.06
CA LEU A 115 -5.26 11.63 4.82
C LEU A 115 -5.77 10.58 3.84
N GLY A 116 -5.27 9.36 3.95
CA GLY A 116 -5.64 8.26 3.08
C GLY A 116 -4.53 7.23 2.93
N VAL A 117 -4.60 6.47 1.85
CA VAL A 117 -3.66 5.40 1.52
C VAL A 117 -3.02 5.65 0.15
N GLN A 118 -1.83 5.07 -0.06
CA GLN A 118 -1.14 5.08 -1.33
C GLN A 118 -0.55 3.71 -1.61
N GLY A 119 -0.85 3.16 -2.80
CA GLY A 119 -0.12 2.02 -3.33
C GLY A 119 1.14 2.49 -4.05
N ASN A 120 2.29 1.92 -3.69
CA ASN A 120 3.57 2.23 -4.33
C ASN A 120 3.91 1.13 -5.34
N MET A 121 4.24 1.54 -6.56
CA MET A 121 4.74 0.66 -7.60
C MET A 121 6.14 1.13 -8.01
N TRP A 122 7.15 0.40 -7.55
CA TRP A 122 8.54 0.62 -7.92
C TRP A 122 8.86 -0.20 -9.16
N THR A 123 9.68 0.32 -10.04
CA THR A 123 9.84 -0.22 -11.40
C THR A 123 11.19 -0.88 -11.65
N GLU A 124 11.97 -1.19 -10.61
CA GLU A 124 13.29 -1.81 -10.74
C GLU A 124 13.24 -3.14 -11.47
N THR A 125 12.13 -3.88 -11.36
CA THR A 125 11.93 -5.18 -11.98
C THR A 125 10.83 -5.20 -13.05
N THR A 126 10.27 -4.04 -13.40
CA THR A 126 9.17 -3.89 -14.36
C THR A 126 9.71 -3.45 -15.71
N ASN A 127 9.60 -4.29 -16.74
CA ASN A 127 10.24 -4.05 -18.05
C ASN A 127 9.28 -3.50 -19.11
N ASN A 128 7.98 -3.65 -18.91
CA ASN A 128 6.96 -3.26 -19.90
C ASN A 128 5.59 -3.01 -19.25
N ASN A 129 4.66 -2.48 -20.04
CA ASN A 129 3.32 -2.14 -19.55
C ASN A 129 2.52 -3.36 -19.09
N ALA A 130 2.66 -4.51 -19.73
CA ALA A 130 1.92 -5.70 -19.34
C ALA A 130 2.33 -6.19 -17.93
N GLU A 131 3.61 -6.12 -17.62
CA GLU A 131 4.12 -6.40 -16.28
C GLU A 131 3.60 -5.38 -15.25
N LEU A 132 3.60 -4.10 -15.61
CA LEU A 132 3.05 -3.04 -14.76
C LEU A 132 1.55 -3.28 -14.47
N GLU A 133 0.77 -3.53 -15.49
CA GLU A 133 -0.66 -3.80 -15.37
C GLU A 133 -0.93 -5.04 -14.51
N TYR A 134 -0.18 -6.12 -14.74
CA TYR A 134 -0.25 -7.32 -13.92
C TYR A 134 0.01 -7.03 -12.45
N GLN A 135 1.06 -6.27 -12.14
CA GLN A 135 1.39 -5.93 -10.76
C GLN A 135 0.33 -5.06 -10.09
N LEU A 136 -0.31 -4.20 -10.83
CA LEU A 136 -1.35 -3.32 -10.30
C LEU A 136 -2.70 -4.02 -10.14
N LEU A 137 -3.07 -4.90 -11.10
CA LEU A 137 -4.42 -5.45 -11.19
C LEU A 137 -4.48 -6.92 -10.71
N PRO A 138 -5.45 -7.26 -9.84
CA PRO A 138 -6.55 -6.43 -9.35
C PRO A 138 -6.31 -5.79 -7.97
N ARG A 139 -5.06 -5.65 -7.51
CA ARG A 139 -4.78 -5.06 -6.18
C ARG A 139 -5.24 -3.60 -6.04
N LEU A 140 -5.30 -2.85 -7.15
CA LEU A 140 -5.86 -1.49 -7.11
C LEU A 140 -7.34 -1.45 -6.72
N GLN A 141 -8.12 -2.48 -7.04
CA GLN A 141 -9.50 -2.59 -6.59
C GLN A 141 -9.57 -2.76 -5.07
N ALA A 142 -8.69 -3.57 -4.49
CA ALA A 142 -8.58 -3.71 -3.05
C ALA A 142 -8.09 -2.41 -2.38
N LEU A 143 -7.13 -1.72 -2.98
CA LEU A 143 -6.67 -0.42 -2.51
C LEU A 143 -7.80 0.62 -2.51
N SER A 144 -8.60 0.65 -3.57
CA SER A 144 -9.77 1.53 -3.64
C SER A 144 -10.78 1.21 -2.55
N GLU A 145 -11.04 -0.06 -2.29
CA GLU A 145 -11.98 -0.48 -1.24
C GLU A 145 -11.54 0.03 0.14
N ILE A 146 -10.27 -0.17 0.51
CA ILE A 146 -9.77 0.29 1.81
C ILE A 146 -9.63 1.81 1.92
N ALA A 147 -9.53 2.50 0.80
CA ALA A 147 -9.48 3.97 0.77
C ALA A 147 -10.85 4.63 1.02
N TRP A 148 -11.93 3.98 0.59
CA TRP A 148 -13.27 4.58 0.58
C TRP A 148 -14.25 3.94 1.55
N LEU A 149 -14.01 2.67 1.94
CA LEU A 149 -14.94 1.93 2.78
C LEU A 149 -14.42 1.84 4.22
N PRO A 150 -15.22 2.27 5.22
CA PRO A 150 -14.88 2.05 6.62
C PRO A 150 -14.64 0.56 6.94
N ALA A 151 -13.64 0.26 7.75
CA ALA A 151 -13.24 -1.11 8.09
C ALA A 151 -14.43 -1.98 8.57
N ALA A 152 -15.33 -1.41 9.35
CA ALA A 152 -16.53 -2.10 9.86
C ALA A 152 -17.55 -2.49 8.77
N LYS A 153 -17.43 -1.94 7.56
CA LYS A 153 -18.31 -2.24 6.43
C LYS A 153 -17.66 -3.16 5.39
N LYS A 154 -16.41 -3.55 5.61
CA LYS A 154 -15.71 -4.46 4.70
C LYS A 154 -16.33 -5.85 4.74
N ASP A 155 -16.59 -6.40 3.58
CA ASP A 155 -17.09 -7.76 3.38
C ASP A 155 -16.32 -8.40 2.21
N TRP A 156 -15.43 -9.32 2.56
CA TRP A 156 -14.54 -9.98 1.61
C TRP A 156 -15.30 -10.74 0.53
N THR A 157 -16.36 -11.46 0.91
CA THR A 157 -17.17 -12.23 -0.05
C THR A 157 -17.86 -11.31 -1.05
N SER A 158 -18.49 -10.26 -0.56
CA SER A 158 -19.11 -9.24 -1.41
C SER A 158 -18.07 -8.53 -2.31
N PHE A 159 -16.87 -8.24 -1.79
CA PHE A 159 -15.79 -7.68 -2.58
C PHE A 159 -15.37 -8.62 -3.71
N LEU A 160 -15.17 -9.90 -3.45
CA LEU A 160 -14.80 -10.88 -4.48
C LEU A 160 -15.86 -11.00 -5.57
N LEU A 161 -17.15 -10.99 -5.22
CA LEU A 161 -18.24 -11.01 -6.21
C LEU A 161 -18.21 -9.77 -7.11
N ARG A 162 -17.95 -8.58 -6.55
CA ARG A 162 -17.80 -7.37 -7.34
C ARG A 162 -16.53 -7.41 -8.19
N LEU A 163 -15.44 -7.94 -7.63
CA LEU A 163 -14.17 -8.07 -8.32
C LEU A 163 -14.31 -8.95 -9.57
N GLN A 164 -15.07 -10.05 -9.50
CA GLN A 164 -15.32 -10.93 -10.65
C GLN A 164 -15.88 -10.17 -11.85
N ASN A 165 -16.72 -9.15 -11.63
CA ASN A 165 -17.25 -8.33 -12.72
C ASN A 165 -16.19 -7.46 -13.39
N HIS A 166 -15.08 -7.17 -12.71
CA HIS A 166 -13.98 -6.39 -13.28
C HIS A 166 -13.18 -7.16 -14.33
N SER A 167 -13.20 -8.50 -14.32
CA SER A 167 -12.48 -9.30 -15.33
C SER A 167 -12.94 -8.97 -16.74
N SER A 168 -14.25 -8.85 -16.98
CA SER A 168 -14.80 -8.47 -18.28
C SER A 168 -14.40 -7.05 -18.71
N ILE A 169 -14.24 -6.13 -17.76
CA ILE A 169 -13.76 -4.77 -18.03
C ILE A 169 -12.29 -4.82 -18.42
N PHE A 170 -11.47 -5.58 -17.70
CA PHE A 170 -10.05 -5.73 -18.00
C PHE A 170 -9.84 -6.35 -19.39
N ASP A 171 -10.64 -7.39 -19.72
CA ASP A 171 -10.61 -8.04 -21.03
C ASP A 171 -11.04 -7.08 -22.16
N ALA A 172 -12.12 -6.31 -21.96
CA ALA A 172 -12.59 -5.33 -22.93
C ALA A 172 -11.56 -4.22 -23.19
N LEU A 173 -10.82 -3.84 -22.14
CA LEU A 173 -9.73 -2.85 -22.23
C LEU A 173 -8.41 -3.47 -22.66
N LYS A 174 -8.33 -4.79 -22.82
CA LYS A 174 -7.12 -5.56 -23.17
C LYS A 174 -5.98 -5.38 -22.16
N LEU A 175 -6.33 -5.24 -20.89
CA LEU A 175 -5.36 -5.10 -19.80
C LEU A 175 -4.80 -6.47 -19.39
N THR A 176 -3.55 -6.48 -19.00
CA THR A 176 -2.93 -7.62 -18.35
C THR A 176 -3.22 -7.58 -16.84
N TYR A 177 -3.70 -8.69 -16.28
CA TYR A 177 -4.04 -8.75 -14.86
C TYR A 177 -3.80 -10.15 -14.29
N ALA A 178 -3.68 -10.27 -12.98
CA ALA A 178 -3.48 -11.54 -12.30
C ALA A 178 -4.75 -12.39 -12.34
N LYS A 179 -4.80 -13.40 -13.22
CA LYS A 179 -6.01 -14.18 -13.53
C LYS A 179 -6.37 -15.21 -12.45
N HIS A 180 -5.40 -15.67 -11.67
CA HIS A 180 -5.63 -16.67 -10.61
C HIS A 180 -6.66 -16.25 -9.56
N TYR A 181 -6.95 -14.96 -9.42
CA TYR A 181 -8.03 -14.48 -8.53
C TYR A 181 -9.43 -14.68 -9.10
N PHE A 182 -9.55 -14.90 -10.39
CA PHE A 182 -10.83 -15.00 -11.11
C PHE A 182 -11.12 -16.44 -11.55
N PHE A 183 -10.08 -17.19 -11.80
CA PHE A 183 -10.14 -18.55 -12.29
C PHE A 183 -9.21 -19.43 -11.43
N PRO A 184 -9.66 -19.81 -10.22
CA PRO A 184 -8.88 -20.74 -9.39
C PRO A 184 -8.71 -22.06 -10.15
N ALA A 185 -7.48 -22.58 -10.14
CA ALA A 185 -7.11 -23.82 -10.83
C ALA A 185 -7.84 -25.03 -10.27
#